data_714022d3e8f27810ffce8f9f0cc00c80
#
_entry.id   714022d3e8f27810ffce8f9f0cc00c80
#
_cell.length_a   1.000
_cell.length_b   1.000
_cell.length_c   1.000
_cell.angle_alpha   90.00
_cell.angle_beta   90.00
_cell.angle_gamma   90.00
#
_symmetry.space_group_name_H-M   'P 1'
#
loop_
_entity.id
_entity.type
_entity.pdbx_description
1 polymer ?
#
loop_
_entity_poly.entity_id
_entity_poly.type
_entity_poly.pdbx_seq_one_letter_code
_entity_poly.pdbx_strand_id
1 'polypeptide(L)'
;MSNWNSILSRDNSKILGIINLSNDSFTGDGVFNHDEGLKKLLQSAKQNDINFIDIGCASSKPGFDSVTTEEEIERLNYFINSNQETFTFSIDSFNPIVVQHAVENNFEIINDVSGFLNEEMIQIAVDSKLKIILVHRHPKSESLHQKMIYKDVVKEVKEHLNSKIKSIISLGVKEEQIAIDPGLGFGKNLSDSAELLINIKELKENFPLIVGYSKKEFIKNIPMSNSDLFKHCVDSGVSLVRMHLTN
;
A
#
# COMPACT_ATOMS: atom_id res chain seq x y z
N MET A 1 17.90 12.91 7.05
CA MET A 1 17.00 11.80 6.65
C MET A 1 15.66 12.38 6.28
N SER A 2 15.06 11.98 5.17
CA SER A 2 13.72 12.44 4.82
C SER A 2 12.71 11.75 5.75
N ASN A 3 11.77 12.49 6.31
CA ASN A 3 10.61 11.96 7.03
C ASN A 3 9.39 11.95 6.08
N TRP A 4 8.27 11.33 6.50
CA TRP A 4 7.06 11.32 5.69
C TRP A 4 6.62 12.71 5.24
N ASN A 5 6.69 13.72 6.12
CA ASN A 5 6.30 15.09 5.78
C ASN A 5 7.17 15.66 4.65
N SER A 6 8.48 15.36 4.64
CA SER A 6 9.39 15.87 3.60
C SER A 6 9.14 15.21 2.23
N ILE A 7 8.72 13.96 2.18
CA ILE A 7 8.39 13.33 0.90
C ILE A 7 6.98 13.71 0.44
N LEU A 8 5.99 13.77 1.34
CA LEU A 8 4.62 14.18 1.02
C LEU A 8 4.53 15.63 0.52
N SER A 9 5.45 16.50 0.93
CA SER A 9 5.50 17.90 0.45
C SER A 9 5.89 18.00 -1.05
N ARG A 10 6.41 16.92 -1.64
CA ARG A 10 6.79 16.86 -3.07
C ARG A 10 5.61 16.51 -3.97
N ASP A 11 4.45 16.16 -3.40
CA ASP A 11 3.30 15.65 -4.15
C ASP A 11 2.04 16.48 -3.89
N ASN A 12 1.41 16.90 -4.99
CA ASN A 12 0.13 17.61 -4.94
C ASN A 12 -1.04 16.72 -5.34
N SER A 13 -0.79 15.59 -5.99
CA SER A 13 -1.84 14.69 -6.49
C SER A 13 -2.58 13.96 -5.38
N LYS A 14 -1.94 13.75 -4.23
CA LYS A 14 -2.44 12.91 -3.14
C LYS A 14 -2.67 11.45 -3.55
N ILE A 15 -1.99 10.99 -4.59
CA ILE A 15 -2.14 9.63 -5.14
C ILE A 15 -0.84 8.84 -4.95
N LEU A 16 -0.99 7.60 -4.47
CA LEU A 16 0.00 6.53 -4.54
C LEU A 16 -0.44 5.59 -5.66
N GLY A 17 0.18 5.74 -6.85
CA GLY A 17 -0.20 5.01 -8.05
C GLY A 17 0.22 3.55 -7.98
N ILE A 18 -0.69 2.61 -8.15
CA ILE A 18 -0.43 1.17 -8.11
C ILE A 18 -0.06 0.67 -9.50
N ILE A 19 1.06 -0.04 -9.60
CA ILE A 19 1.48 -0.81 -10.76
C ILE A 19 1.69 -2.26 -10.33
N ASN A 20 0.90 -3.19 -10.90
CA ASN A 20 1.04 -4.62 -10.65
C ASN A 20 1.87 -5.28 -11.75
N LEU A 21 2.98 -5.90 -11.40
CA LEU A 21 3.84 -6.66 -12.28
C LEU A 21 3.39 -8.14 -12.32
N SER A 22 2.15 -8.38 -12.72
CA SER A 22 1.62 -9.72 -12.88
C SER A 22 1.47 -10.07 -14.35
N ASN A 23 1.49 -11.38 -14.67
CA ASN A 23 1.21 -11.89 -16.02
C ASN A 23 -0.28 -11.80 -16.39
N ASP A 24 -1.12 -11.29 -15.51
CA ASP A 24 -2.57 -11.39 -15.65
C ASP A 24 -3.10 -10.30 -16.59
N SER A 25 -3.13 -10.63 -17.88
CA SER A 25 -3.78 -9.83 -18.92
C SER A 25 -5.31 -9.84 -18.80
N PHE A 26 -5.91 -10.73 -18.01
CA PHE A 26 -7.36 -10.85 -17.84
C PHE A 26 -7.99 -9.71 -17.03
N THR A 27 -7.25 -9.12 -16.11
CA THR A 27 -7.71 -7.97 -15.32
C THR A 27 -7.30 -6.62 -15.91
N GLY A 28 -6.48 -6.61 -16.96
CA GLY A 28 -5.96 -5.41 -17.62
C GLY A 28 -4.96 -4.59 -16.77
N ASP A 29 -4.52 -5.13 -15.64
CA ASP A 29 -3.70 -4.42 -14.66
C ASP A 29 -2.24 -4.90 -14.62
N GLY A 30 -1.93 -6.05 -15.24
CA GLY A 30 -0.59 -6.61 -15.26
C GLY A 30 0.23 -6.08 -16.42
N VAL A 31 1.44 -5.58 -16.13
CA VAL A 31 2.36 -5.02 -17.14
C VAL A 31 3.69 -5.75 -17.21
N PHE A 32 3.79 -6.94 -16.62
CA PHE A 32 5.00 -7.75 -16.74
C PHE A 32 5.23 -8.18 -18.20
N ASN A 33 6.46 -7.99 -18.69
CA ASN A 33 6.83 -8.21 -20.10
C ASN A 33 6.04 -7.38 -21.12
N HIS A 34 5.51 -6.22 -20.70
CA HIS A 34 4.74 -5.32 -21.56
C HIS A 34 5.29 -3.88 -21.48
N ASP A 35 6.46 -3.64 -22.09
CA ASP A 35 7.20 -2.37 -22.01
C ASP A 35 6.39 -1.14 -22.40
N GLU A 36 5.58 -1.23 -23.46
CA GLU A 36 4.73 -0.10 -23.87
C GLU A 36 3.65 0.21 -22.83
N GLY A 37 3.06 -0.81 -22.20
CA GLY A 37 2.08 -0.65 -21.13
C GLY A 37 2.69 0.03 -19.92
N LEU A 38 3.84 -0.45 -19.46
CA LEU A 38 4.57 0.15 -18.34
C LEU A 38 4.92 1.62 -18.63
N LYS A 39 5.49 1.91 -19.81
CA LYS A 39 5.83 3.27 -20.22
C LYS A 39 4.60 4.20 -20.24
N LYS A 40 3.46 3.74 -20.76
CA LYS A 40 2.23 4.53 -20.78
C LYS A 40 1.74 4.85 -19.37
N LEU A 41 1.75 3.86 -18.46
CA LEU A 41 1.35 4.09 -17.06
C LEU A 41 2.25 5.11 -16.37
N LEU A 42 3.57 5.01 -16.52
CA LEU A 42 4.52 5.95 -15.94
C LEU A 42 4.39 7.35 -16.56
N GLN A 43 4.17 7.46 -17.87
CA GLN A 43 3.89 8.74 -18.54
C GLN A 43 2.58 9.36 -18.06
N SER A 44 1.51 8.54 -17.92
CA SER A 44 0.23 8.99 -17.36
C SER A 44 0.40 9.51 -15.93
N ALA A 45 1.17 8.81 -15.09
CA ALA A 45 1.48 9.26 -13.74
C ALA A 45 2.17 10.63 -13.75
N LYS A 46 3.17 10.82 -14.60
CA LYS A 46 3.91 12.07 -14.74
C LYS A 46 3.01 13.23 -15.22
N GLN A 47 2.13 12.97 -16.19
CA GLN A 47 1.19 13.97 -16.71
C GLN A 47 0.15 14.41 -15.67
N ASN A 48 -0.15 13.56 -14.69
CA ASN A 48 -1.08 13.84 -13.61
C ASN A 48 -0.40 14.25 -12.29
N ASP A 49 0.88 14.62 -12.33
CA ASP A 49 1.68 15.02 -11.17
C ASP A 49 1.71 13.97 -10.03
N ILE A 50 1.56 12.68 -10.37
CA ILE A 50 1.66 11.58 -9.41
C ILE A 50 3.14 11.28 -9.21
N ASN A 51 3.64 11.49 -7.99
CA ASN A 51 5.06 11.31 -7.68
C ASN A 51 5.37 10.03 -6.90
N PHE A 52 4.34 9.34 -6.40
CA PHE A 52 4.48 8.10 -5.64
C PHE A 52 3.95 6.92 -6.45
N ILE A 53 4.77 5.89 -6.61
CA ILE A 53 4.40 4.66 -7.33
C ILE A 53 4.64 3.44 -6.44
N ASP A 54 3.59 2.63 -6.27
CA ASP A 54 3.61 1.40 -5.47
C ASP A 54 3.66 0.19 -6.39
N ILE A 55 4.76 -0.55 -6.31
CA ILE A 55 5.07 -1.68 -7.19
C ILE A 55 4.73 -2.99 -6.48
N GLY A 56 3.76 -3.73 -7.03
CA GLY A 56 3.41 -5.07 -6.58
C GLY A 56 3.91 -6.15 -7.53
N CYS A 57 4.70 -7.10 -7.04
CA CYS A 57 5.24 -8.22 -7.82
C CYS A 57 4.40 -9.50 -7.69
N ALA A 58 3.59 -9.61 -6.64
CA ALA A 58 2.66 -10.69 -6.37
C ALA A 58 1.23 -10.17 -6.26
N SER A 59 0.25 -10.98 -6.65
CA SER A 59 -1.15 -10.61 -6.44
C SER A 59 -1.56 -10.92 -4.99
N SER A 60 -2.04 -9.91 -4.27
CA SER A 60 -2.66 -10.10 -2.95
C SER A 60 -4.16 -10.45 -3.03
N LYS A 61 -4.69 -10.70 -4.23
CA LYS A 61 -6.12 -11.04 -4.43
C LYS A 61 -6.41 -12.47 -3.98
N PRO A 62 -7.60 -12.75 -3.39
CA PRO A 62 -8.00 -14.11 -3.06
C PRO A 62 -8.04 -15.02 -4.28
N GLY A 63 -7.50 -16.24 -4.18
CA GLY A 63 -7.59 -17.27 -5.21
C GLY A 63 -6.51 -17.19 -6.32
N PHE A 64 -5.54 -16.30 -6.19
CA PHE A 64 -4.36 -16.32 -7.06
C PHE A 64 -3.31 -17.29 -6.54
N ASP A 65 -2.61 -17.96 -7.46
CA ASP A 65 -1.50 -18.84 -7.12
C ASP A 65 -0.39 -18.08 -6.40
N SER A 66 0.24 -18.74 -5.45
CA SER A 66 1.40 -18.18 -4.75
C SER A 66 2.54 -18.01 -5.75
N VAL A 67 3.01 -16.78 -5.89
CA VAL A 67 4.21 -16.45 -6.67
C VAL A 67 5.43 -16.83 -5.86
N THR A 68 6.44 -17.46 -6.47
CA THR A 68 7.69 -17.78 -5.77
C THR A 68 8.53 -16.53 -5.56
N THR A 69 9.48 -16.58 -4.62
CA THR A 69 10.41 -15.47 -4.40
C THR A 69 11.20 -15.12 -5.66
N GLU A 70 11.62 -16.15 -6.41
CA GLU A 70 12.37 -15.98 -7.65
C GLU A 70 11.55 -15.25 -8.71
N GLU A 71 10.26 -15.59 -8.84
CA GLU A 71 9.35 -14.91 -9.75
C GLU A 71 9.08 -13.46 -9.35
N GLU A 72 8.93 -13.17 -8.04
CA GLU A 72 8.80 -11.79 -7.57
C GLU A 72 10.06 -10.96 -7.90
N ILE A 73 11.25 -11.53 -7.67
CA ILE A 73 12.53 -10.88 -8.01
C ILE A 73 12.68 -10.67 -9.52
N GLU A 74 12.29 -11.64 -10.35
CA GLU A 74 12.32 -11.50 -11.81
C GLU A 74 11.45 -10.33 -12.27
N ARG A 75 10.23 -10.23 -11.76
CA ARG A 75 9.30 -9.14 -12.05
C ARG A 75 9.82 -7.79 -11.58
N LEU A 76 10.39 -7.74 -10.38
CA LEU A 76 10.99 -6.52 -9.86
C LEU A 76 12.20 -6.08 -10.70
N ASN A 77 13.07 -7.01 -11.11
CA ASN A 77 14.19 -6.73 -12.00
C ASN A 77 13.73 -6.22 -13.37
N TYR A 78 12.65 -6.79 -13.92
CA TYR A 78 12.05 -6.27 -15.16
C TYR A 78 11.66 -4.79 -15.01
N PHE A 79 10.99 -4.43 -13.91
CA PHE A 79 10.62 -3.04 -13.64
C PHE A 79 11.85 -2.14 -13.51
N ILE A 80 12.83 -2.53 -12.69
CA ILE A 80 14.05 -1.76 -12.44
C ILE A 80 14.81 -1.49 -13.77
N ASN A 81 14.93 -2.49 -14.62
CA ASN A 81 15.64 -2.38 -15.89
C ASN A 81 14.87 -1.59 -16.96
N SER A 82 13.54 -1.64 -16.94
CA SER A 82 12.67 -0.96 -17.91
C SER A 82 12.33 0.48 -17.51
N ASN A 83 12.50 0.84 -16.24
CA ASN A 83 12.16 2.17 -15.74
C ASN A 83 13.31 3.14 -15.89
N GLN A 84 13.04 4.29 -16.54
CA GLN A 84 13.97 5.40 -16.68
C GLN A 84 13.47 6.69 -16.02
N GLU A 85 12.32 6.64 -15.38
CA GLU A 85 11.66 7.79 -14.76
C GLU A 85 12.00 7.89 -13.28
N THR A 86 11.95 9.10 -12.77
CA THR A 86 12.26 9.39 -11.36
C THR A 86 10.99 9.61 -10.58
N PHE A 87 10.62 8.64 -9.76
CA PHE A 87 9.49 8.69 -8.81
C PHE A 87 9.97 8.29 -7.43
N THR A 88 9.15 8.53 -6.42
CA THR A 88 9.30 7.89 -5.10
C THR A 88 8.65 6.51 -5.17
N PHE A 89 9.47 5.45 -5.17
CA PHE A 89 8.99 4.08 -5.30
C PHE A 89 8.70 3.44 -3.93
N SER A 90 7.56 2.75 -3.88
CA SER A 90 7.13 1.86 -2.81
C SER A 90 7.13 0.42 -3.32
N ILE A 91 7.55 -0.53 -2.49
CA ILE A 91 7.44 -1.97 -2.75
C ILE A 91 6.27 -2.55 -1.96
N ASP A 92 5.25 -3.08 -2.65
CA ASP A 92 4.13 -3.82 -2.06
C ASP A 92 4.49 -5.30 -2.00
N SER A 93 5.15 -5.69 -0.92
CA SER A 93 5.53 -7.08 -0.63
C SER A 93 5.69 -7.30 0.87
N PHE A 94 5.39 -8.51 1.33
CA PHE A 94 5.68 -8.99 2.68
C PHE A 94 6.80 -10.06 2.70
N ASN A 95 7.51 -10.21 1.58
CA ASN A 95 8.64 -11.12 1.44
C ASN A 95 9.95 -10.36 1.72
N PRO A 96 10.68 -10.70 2.81
CA PRO A 96 11.89 -9.96 3.20
C PRO A 96 12.96 -9.92 2.10
N ILE A 97 13.12 -11.01 1.34
CA ILE A 97 14.12 -11.10 0.26
C ILE A 97 13.79 -10.10 -0.86
N VAL A 98 12.52 -10.01 -1.25
CA VAL A 98 12.05 -9.07 -2.28
C VAL A 98 12.20 -7.63 -1.79
N VAL A 99 11.84 -7.37 -0.54
CA VAL A 99 11.95 -6.04 0.07
C VAL A 99 13.41 -5.62 0.20
N GLN A 100 14.30 -6.51 0.63
CA GLN A 100 15.74 -6.23 0.67
C GLN A 100 16.30 -5.89 -0.71
N HIS A 101 15.89 -6.63 -1.74
CA HIS A 101 16.28 -6.34 -3.12
C HIS A 101 15.76 -4.98 -3.59
N ALA A 102 14.53 -4.58 -3.24
CA ALA A 102 13.98 -3.25 -3.54
C ALA A 102 14.77 -2.13 -2.84
N VAL A 103 15.15 -2.33 -1.56
CA VAL A 103 16.00 -1.39 -0.79
C VAL A 103 17.33 -1.14 -1.50
N GLU A 104 17.98 -2.19 -1.99
CA GLU A 104 19.24 -2.12 -2.74
C GLU A 104 19.10 -1.40 -4.08
N ASN A 105 17.88 -1.31 -4.61
CA ASN A 105 17.55 -0.65 -5.87
C ASN A 105 16.80 0.68 -5.69
N ASN A 106 17.07 1.39 -4.57
CA ASN A 106 16.61 2.76 -4.30
C ASN A 106 15.09 2.93 -4.13
N PHE A 107 14.38 1.90 -3.72
CA PHE A 107 13.02 2.09 -3.24
C PHE A 107 13.04 2.84 -1.91
N GLU A 108 12.09 3.74 -1.69
CA GLU A 108 12.06 4.62 -0.51
C GLU A 108 11.00 4.23 0.52
N ILE A 109 10.05 3.37 0.14
CA ILE A 109 8.89 3.00 0.96
C ILE A 109 8.70 1.48 0.93
N ILE A 110 8.41 0.89 2.09
CA ILE A 110 7.99 -0.50 2.25
C ILE A 110 6.51 -0.52 2.58
N ASN A 111 5.69 -1.13 1.74
CA ASN A 111 4.26 -1.33 1.95
C ASN A 111 4.00 -2.81 2.26
N ASP A 112 3.76 -3.14 3.53
CA ASP A 112 3.57 -4.52 3.98
C ASP A 112 2.11 -4.78 4.38
N VAL A 113 1.39 -5.45 3.48
CA VAL A 113 -0.02 -5.85 3.69
C VAL A 113 -0.19 -6.89 4.80
N SER A 114 0.88 -7.56 5.25
CA SER A 114 0.84 -8.46 6.40
C SER A 114 0.80 -7.72 7.74
N GLY A 115 1.10 -6.42 7.75
CA GLY A 115 1.18 -5.59 8.96
C GLY A 115 2.48 -5.82 9.73
N PHE A 116 3.58 -6.06 9.04
CA PHE A 116 4.89 -6.30 9.64
C PHE A 116 4.87 -7.46 10.66
N LEU A 117 4.27 -8.58 10.26
CA LEU A 117 4.23 -9.79 11.10
C LEU A 117 5.60 -10.47 11.21
N ASN A 118 6.40 -10.39 10.14
CA ASN A 118 7.74 -10.97 10.10
C ASN A 118 8.75 -9.99 10.75
N GLU A 119 9.50 -10.48 11.74
CA GLU A 119 10.52 -9.68 12.43
C GLU A 119 11.66 -9.24 11.49
N GLU A 120 11.97 -10.04 10.47
CA GLU A 120 12.96 -9.69 9.45
C GLU A 120 12.55 -8.46 8.66
N MET A 121 11.25 -8.30 8.34
CA MET A 121 10.70 -7.09 7.72
C MET A 121 10.87 -5.85 8.62
N ILE A 122 10.70 -6.02 9.93
CA ILE A 122 10.93 -4.94 10.90
C ILE A 122 12.41 -4.59 10.93
N GLN A 123 13.31 -5.59 10.94
CA GLN A 123 14.75 -5.36 10.93
C GLN A 123 15.20 -4.62 9.66
N ILE A 124 14.69 -5.00 8.48
CA ILE A 124 14.96 -4.29 7.22
C ILE A 124 14.51 -2.81 7.33
N ALA A 125 13.35 -2.55 7.90
CA ALA A 125 12.86 -1.17 8.09
C ALA A 125 13.76 -0.35 9.05
N VAL A 126 14.28 -0.99 10.11
CA VAL A 126 15.21 -0.36 11.06
C VAL A 126 16.54 -0.02 10.40
N ASP A 127 17.13 -0.99 9.69
CA ASP A 127 18.48 -0.86 9.11
C ASP A 127 18.51 0.10 7.93
N SER A 128 17.52 0.00 7.02
CA SER A 128 17.39 0.85 5.84
C SER A 128 16.92 2.25 6.16
N LYS A 129 16.20 2.45 7.28
CA LYS A 129 15.56 3.69 7.69
C LYS A 129 14.55 4.21 6.65
N LEU A 130 14.01 3.32 5.82
CA LEU A 130 12.97 3.64 4.86
C LEU A 130 11.64 3.98 5.54
N LYS A 131 10.75 4.62 4.81
CA LYS A 131 9.35 4.79 5.21
C LYS A 131 8.65 3.47 5.14
N ILE A 132 7.69 3.28 6.03
CA ILE A 132 6.85 2.09 6.05
C ILE A 132 5.38 2.49 5.99
N ILE A 133 4.59 1.70 5.29
CA ILE A 133 3.13 1.72 5.34
C ILE A 133 2.70 0.50 6.14
N LEU A 134 2.28 0.75 7.38
CA LEU A 134 1.76 -0.27 8.27
C LEU A 134 0.29 -0.53 7.94
N VAL A 135 0.04 -1.60 7.20
CA VAL A 135 -1.33 -2.00 6.85
C VAL A 135 -1.97 -2.77 7.99
N HIS A 136 -3.19 -2.39 8.38
CA HIS A 136 -3.92 -3.11 9.41
C HIS A 136 -4.28 -4.52 8.96
N ARG A 137 -3.81 -5.49 9.74
CA ARG A 137 -4.28 -6.87 9.75
C ARG A 137 -4.81 -7.22 11.13
N HIS A 138 -5.92 -7.97 11.20
CA HIS A 138 -6.48 -8.37 12.50
C HIS A 138 -5.50 -9.32 13.23
N PRO A 139 -5.17 -9.07 14.52
CA PRO A 139 -4.12 -9.82 15.24
C PRO A 139 -4.34 -11.34 15.32
N LYS A 140 -5.61 -11.77 15.27
CA LYS A 140 -5.98 -13.20 15.33
C LYS A 140 -6.19 -13.81 13.93
N SER A 141 -5.91 -13.10 12.86
CA SER A 141 -6.08 -13.59 11.50
C SER A 141 -4.92 -14.52 11.12
N GLU A 142 -5.23 -15.73 10.69
CA GLU A 142 -4.26 -16.70 10.22
C GLU A 142 -3.84 -16.45 8.76
N SER A 143 -4.71 -15.79 7.98
CA SER A 143 -4.42 -15.43 6.59
C SER A 143 -4.91 -14.02 6.27
N LEU A 144 -4.38 -13.41 5.19
CA LEU A 144 -4.70 -12.04 4.78
C LEU A 144 -6.20 -11.82 4.51
N HIS A 145 -6.89 -12.83 4.03
CA HIS A 145 -8.31 -12.75 3.63
C HIS A 145 -9.29 -13.41 4.61
N GLN A 146 -8.79 -13.96 5.71
CA GLN A 146 -9.67 -14.53 6.73
C GLN A 146 -10.58 -13.45 7.29
N LYS A 147 -11.88 -13.55 7.01
CA LYS A 147 -12.88 -12.60 7.52
C LYS A 147 -12.98 -12.68 9.03
N MET A 148 -12.77 -11.55 9.66
CA MET A 148 -12.89 -11.37 11.09
C MET A 148 -14.20 -10.68 11.43
N ILE A 149 -14.68 -10.88 12.66
CA ILE A 149 -15.89 -10.23 13.17
C ILE A 149 -15.46 -9.07 14.06
N TYR A 150 -15.92 -7.88 13.73
CA TYR A 150 -15.73 -6.67 14.52
C TYR A 150 -17.04 -6.30 15.22
N LYS A 151 -16.95 -5.81 16.45
CA LYS A 151 -18.10 -5.19 17.16
C LYS A 151 -18.20 -3.71 16.80
N ASP A 152 -17.05 -3.06 16.67
CA ASP A 152 -16.87 -1.67 16.26
C ASP A 152 -15.58 -1.63 15.44
N VAL A 153 -15.73 -1.71 14.12
CA VAL A 153 -14.58 -1.87 13.22
C VAL A 153 -13.64 -0.66 13.25
N VAL A 154 -14.18 0.55 13.41
CA VAL A 154 -13.37 1.78 13.44
C VAL A 154 -12.51 1.81 14.68
N LYS A 155 -13.12 1.58 15.82
CA LYS A 155 -12.44 1.55 17.11
C LYS A 155 -11.40 0.44 17.20
N GLU A 156 -11.78 -0.80 16.83
CA GLU A 156 -10.88 -1.95 16.92
C GLU A 156 -9.69 -1.83 15.97
N VAL A 157 -9.90 -1.36 14.72
CA VAL A 157 -8.81 -1.11 13.77
C VAL A 157 -7.84 -0.05 14.32
N LYS A 158 -8.37 1.02 14.90
CA LYS A 158 -7.56 2.07 15.53
C LYS A 158 -6.73 1.54 16.69
N GLU A 159 -7.35 0.77 17.58
CA GLU A 159 -6.67 0.17 18.73
C GLU A 159 -5.58 -0.82 18.31
N HIS A 160 -5.86 -1.66 17.30
CA HIS A 160 -4.89 -2.62 16.77
C HIS A 160 -3.68 -1.91 16.11
N LEU A 161 -3.93 -0.88 15.29
CA LEU A 161 -2.86 -0.09 14.68
C LEU A 161 -1.98 0.56 15.76
N ASN A 162 -2.58 1.18 16.76
CA ASN A 162 -1.85 1.81 17.87
C ASN A 162 -1.02 0.82 18.68
N SER A 163 -1.54 -0.38 18.92
CA SER A 163 -0.80 -1.46 19.58
C SER A 163 0.40 -1.90 18.73
N LYS A 164 0.19 -2.10 17.43
CA LYS A 164 1.25 -2.53 16.52
C LYS A 164 2.33 -1.46 16.35
N ILE A 165 1.95 -0.18 16.24
CA ILE A 165 2.89 0.96 16.20
C ILE A 165 3.82 0.93 17.42
N LYS A 166 3.25 0.81 18.62
CA LYS A 166 4.06 0.73 19.85
C LYS A 166 5.03 -0.46 19.83
N SER A 167 4.57 -1.60 19.32
CA SER A 167 5.40 -2.80 19.18
C SER A 167 6.58 -2.57 18.23
N ILE A 168 6.35 -2.06 17.01
CA ILE A 168 7.44 -1.87 16.04
C ILE A 168 8.41 -0.75 16.45
N ILE A 169 7.92 0.29 17.14
CA ILE A 169 8.78 1.32 17.73
C ILE A 169 9.69 0.73 18.80
N SER A 170 9.17 -0.16 19.66
CA SER A 170 10.00 -0.83 20.67
C SER A 170 11.09 -1.74 20.09
N LEU A 171 10.93 -2.15 18.82
CA LEU A 171 11.90 -2.91 18.04
C LEU A 171 12.88 -2.03 17.23
N GLY A 172 12.76 -0.70 17.33
CA GLY A 172 13.73 0.23 16.76
C GLY A 172 13.23 1.06 15.55
N VAL A 173 12.03 0.79 15.01
CA VAL A 173 11.44 1.64 13.96
C VAL A 173 11.12 3.01 14.55
N LYS A 174 11.44 4.08 13.84
CA LYS A 174 11.20 5.44 14.31
C LYS A 174 9.82 5.95 13.88
N GLU A 175 9.20 6.77 14.72
CA GLU A 175 7.87 7.35 14.42
C GLU A 175 7.82 8.05 13.07
N GLU A 176 8.86 8.78 12.71
CA GLU A 176 8.94 9.48 11.41
C GLU A 176 9.02 8.56 10.18
N GLN A 177 9.21 7.26 10.37
CA GLN A 177 9.17 6.26 9.30
C GLN A 177 7.76 5.75 9.02
N ILE A 178 6.83 5.87 9.97
CA ILE A 178 5.55 5.18 9.97
C ILE A 178 4.47 6.01 9.28
N ALA A 179 3.77 5.40 8.32
CA ALA A 179 2.42 5.74 7.88
C ALA A 179 1.51 4.55 8.16
N ILE A 180 0.20 4.79 8.26
CA ILE A 180 -0.79 3.77 8.56
C ILE A 180 -1.79 3.60 7.42
N ASP A 181 -2.25 2.36 7.20
CA ASP A 181 -3.36 2.03 6.28
C ASP A 181 -4.37 1.15 7.02
N PRO A 182 -5.66 1.46 7.03
CA PRO A 182 -6.70 0.66 7.69
C PRO A 182 -6.91 -0.73 7.08
N GLY A 183 -6.28 -1.04 5.95
CA GLY A 183 -6.36 -2.34 5.31
C GLY A 183 -7.75 -2.69 4.83
N LEU A 184 -8.42 -1.79 4.10
CA LEU A 184 -9.77 -2.02 3.56
C LEU A 184 -9.79 -3.29 2.69
N GLY A 185 -10.74 -4.18 2.95
CA GLY A 185 -10.89 -5.45 2.23
C GLY A 185 -9.98 -6.59 2.73
N PHE A 186 -8.99 -6.31 3.57
CA PHE A 186 -8.16 -7.34 4.17
C PHE A 186 -8.79 -7.81 5.50
N GLY A 187 -9.29 -9.05 5.51
CA GLY A 187 -9.92 -9.65 6.69
C GLY A 187 -11.21 -8.98 7.17
N LYS A 188 -11.76 -8.05 6.40
CA LYS A 188 -12.98 -7.31 6.70
C LYS A 188 -14.09 -7.68 5.72
N ASN A 189 -15.34 -7.68 6.18
CA ASN A 189 -16.47 -7.82 5.25
C ASN A 189 -16.72 -6.51 4.46
N LEU A 190 -17.70 -6.51 3.55
CA LEU A 190 -17.98 -5.36 2.69
C LEU A 190 -18.52 -4.17 3.49
N SER A 191 -19.37 -4.41 4.51
CA SER A 191 -19.92 -3.35 5.36
C SER A 191 -18.86 -2.73 6.26
N ASP A 192 -18.00 -3.53 6.90
CA ASP A 192 -16.90 -3.04 7.73
C ASP A 192 -15.92 -2.18 6.92
N SER A 193 -15.62 -2.61 5.69
CA SER A 193 -14.74 -1.85 4.80
C SER A 193 -15.35 -0.52 4.36
N ALA A 194 -16.66 -0.50 4.09
CA ALA A 194 -17.39 0.72 3.75
C ALA A 194 -17.48 1.66 4.95
N GLU A 195 -17.80 1.14 6.14
CA GLU A 195 -17.87 1.91 7.39
C GLU A 195 -16.53 2.57 7.72
N LEU A 196 -15.41 1.83 7.61
CA LEU A 196 -14.07 2.39 7.79
C LEU A 196 -13.77 3.52 6.80
N LEU A 197 -14.14 3.38 5.51
CA LEU A 197 -13.90 4.41 4.52
C LEU A 197 -14.75 5.67 4.76
N ILE A 198 -16.01 5.49 5.15
CA ILE A 198 -16.90 6.62 5.47
C ILE A 198 -16.42 7.37 6.71
N ASN A 199 -15.94 6.64 7.74
CA ASN A 199 -15.44 7.20 8.99
C ASN A 199 -13.91 7.35 9.01
N ILE A 200 -13.25 7.44 7.85
CA ILE A 200 -11.80 7.43 7.73
C ILE A 200 -11.11 8.53 8.56
N LYS A 201 -11.79 9.65 8.76
CA LYS A 201 -11.33 10.77 9.58
C LYS A 201 -11.04 10.36 11.02
N GLU A 202 -11.76 9.39 11.58
CA GLU A 202 -11.59 8.94 12.97
C GLU A 202 -10.27 8.17 13.18
N LEU A 203 -9.70 7.63 12.08
CA LEU A 203 -8.40 6.96 12.11
C LEU A 203 -7.22 7.93 12.03
N LYS A 204 -7.48 9.23 11.75
CA LYS A 204 -6.43 10.24 11.70
C LYS A 204 -5.81 10.45 13.08
N GLU A 205 -4.51 10.23 13.16
CA GLU A 205 -3.67 10.50 14.32
C GLU A 205 -2.42 11.29 13.91
N ASN A 206 -1.31 11.13 14.61
CA ASN A 206 -0.06 11.81 14.32
C ASN A 206 0.71 11.22 13.13
N PHE A 207 0.24 10.11 12.56
CA PHE A 207 0.87 9.41 11.43
C PHE A 207 0.16 9.76 10.12
N PRO A 208 0.90 9.84 8.99
CA PRO A 208 0.29 9.91 7.69
C PRO A 208 -0.68 8.74 7.48
N LEU A 209 -1.88 9.05 7.01
CA LEU A 209 -2.94 8.08 6.74
C LEU A 209 -2.98 7.79 5.24
N ILE A 210 -2.84 6.53 4.89
CA ILE A 210 -2.90 6.03 3.51
C ILE A 210 -4.11 5.13 3.39
N VAL A 211 -4.81 5.16 2.26
CA VAL A 211 -5.99 4.32 2.05
C VAL A 211 -6.07 3.81 0.62
N GLY A 212 -6.32 2.51 0.45
CA GLY A 212 -6.51 1.89 -0.86
C GLY A 212 -7.90 1.31 -1.01
N TYR A 213 -8.74 1.92 -1.85
CA TYR A 213 -10.09 1.42 -2.15
C TYR A 213 -10.30 1.10 -3.63
N SER A 214 -9.42 1.53 -4.51
CA SER A 214 -9.54 1.33 -5.96
C SER A 214 -9.80 -0.13 -6.34
N LYS A 215 -10.79 -0.37 -7.20
CA LYS A 215 -11.23 -1.69 -7.69
C LYS A 215 -11.72 -2.67 -6.61
N LYS A 216 -12.00 -2.20 -5.38
CA LYS A 216 -12.54 -3.05 -4.31
C LYS A 216 -14.06 -3.12 -4.37
N GLU A 217 -14.62 -4.31 -4.13
CA GLU A 217 -16.05 -4.59 -4.30
C GLU A 217 -16.95 -3.75 -3.37
N PHE A 218 -16.52 -3.51 -2.15
CA PHE A 218 -17.31 -2.78 -1.14
C PHE A 218 -17.68 -1.34 -1.56
N ILE A 219 -16.94 -0.73 -2.51
CA ILE A 219 -17.24 0.62 -3.02
C ILE A 219 -18.64 0.69 -3.60
N LYS A 220 -19.14 -0.40 -4.20
CA LYS A 220 -20.49 -0.46 -4.77
C LYS A 220 -21.60 -0.21 -3.73
N ASN A 221 -21.28 -0.40 -2.45
CA ASN A 221 -22.21 -0.19 -1.33
C ASN A 221 -22.18 1.23 -0.78
N ILE A 222 -21.30 2.10 -1.31
CA ILE A 222 -21.15 3.49 -0.89
C ILE A 222 -21.83 4.38 -1.94
N PRO A 223 -22.85 5.19 -1.58
CA PRO A 223 -23.58 6.03 -2.54
C PRO A 223 -22.79 7.31 -2.89
N MET A 224 -21.54 7.14 -3.32
CA MET A 224 -20.66 8.22 -3.75
C MET A 224 -19.98 7.84 -5.07
N SER A 225 -19.73 8.82 -5.93
CA SER A 225 -18.88 8.62 -7.10
C SER A 225 -17.41 8.42 -6.69
N ASN A 226 -16.59 7.87 -7.59
CA ASN A 226 -15.14 7.74 -7.31
C ASN A 226 -14.48 9.11 -7.01
N SER A 227 -14.92 10.16 -7.70
CA SER A 227 -14.43 11.53 -7.46
C SER A 227 -14.83 12.05 -6.07
N ASP A 228 -16.08 11.79 -5.65
CA ASP A 228 -16.56 12.21 -4.32
C ASP A 228 -15.86 11.41 -3.21
N LEU A 229 -15.60 10.12 -3.42
CA LEU A 229 -14.83 9.30 -2.49
C LEU A 229 -13.38 9.81 -2.34
N PHE A 230 -12.74 10.15 -3.45
CA PHE A 230 -11.40 10.74 -3.42
C PHE A 230 -11.40 12.06 -2.63
N LYS A 231 -12.34 12.95 -2.96
CA LYS A 231 -12.51 14.21 -2.23
C LYS A 231 -12.78 13.98 -0.75
N HIS A 232 -13.67 13.04 -0.41
CA HIS A 232 -13.96 12.66 0.98
C HIS A 232 -12.69 12.22 1.73
N CYS A 233 -11.84 11.39 1.11
CA CYS A 233 -10.57 10.97 1.70
C CYS A 233 -9.64 12.17 1.96
N VAL A 234 -9.46 13.03 0.95
CA VAL A 234 -8.59 14.20 1.07
C VAL A 234 -9.09 15.18 2.14
N ASP A 235 -10.38 15.49 2.14
CA ASP A 235 -11.02 16.38 3.11
C ASP A 235 -10.98 15.79 4.54
N SER A 236 -10.94 14.47 4.67
CA SER A 236 -10.78 13.76 5.94
C SER A 236 -9.34 13.69 6.42
N GLY A 237 -8.38 14.20 5.64
CA GLY A 237 -6.96 14.28 6.00
C GLY A 237 -6.15 13.02 5.67
N VAL A 238 -6.63 12.21 4.73
CA VAL A 238 -5.82 11.14 4.11
C VAL A 238 -4.64 11.78 3.38
N SER A 239 -3.45 11.26 3.62
CA SER A 239 -2.21 11.77 3.05
C SER A 239 -1.99 11.31 1.62
N LEU A 240 -2.26 10.03 1.34
CA LEU A 240 -2.21 9.44 0.01
C LEU A 240 -3.35 8.42 -0.19
N VAL A 241 -3.97 8.45 -1.35
CA VAL A 241 -4.95 7.45 -1.78
C VAL A 241 -4.28 6.49 -2.76
N ARG A 242 -4.23 5.19 -2.42
CA ARG A 242 -3.70 4.15 -3.32
C ARG A 242 -4.71 3.85 -4.43
N MET A 243 -4.33 4.14 -5.66
CA MET A 243 -5.19 3.99 -6.84
C MET A 243 -4.44 3.29 -7.97
N HIS A 244 -5.09 2.35 -8.64
CA HIS A 244 -4.54 1.75 -9.86
C HIS A 244 -4.36 2.83 -10.92
N LEU A 245 -3.17 2.89 -11.49
CA LEU A 245 -2.93 3.70 -12.68
C LEU A 245 -3.69 3.08 -13.86
N THR A 246 -4.26 3.93 -14.67
CA THR A 246 -4.97 3.55 -15.90
C THR A 246 -4.32 4.27 -17.09
N ASN A 247 -4.31 3.58 -18.23
CA ASN A 247 -3.86 4.14 -19.51
C ASN A 247 -4.83 5.24 -19.98
#